data_3d59dd44e98c2120b41845aeeb32c8d0
#
_entry.id   3d59dd44e98c2120b41845aeeb32c8d0
#
_cell.length_a   1.000
_cell.length_b   1.000
_cell.length_c   1.000
_cell.angle_alpha   90.00
_cell.angle_beta   90.00
_cell.angle_gamma   90.00
#
_symmetry.space_group_name_H-M   'P 1'
#
loop_
_entity.id
_entity.type
_entity.pdbx_description
1 polymer ?
#
loop_
_entity_poly.entity_id
_entity_poly.type
_entity_poly.pdbx_seq_one_letter_code
_entity_poly.pdbx_strand_id
1 'polypeptide(L)'
;DVADRPALDRWVLSRLNTVAQAYHEGFVAWDYHKACRELEDFVVNDVSNWYVRRSRRRLWDGAQTADKLACQHTLHEVLTTVCRLVAPVAPFMVDVIHRNLTGEPVHQAAWPLGVPGALEGATADAWDADAEAATANLPPQDASLEATMALVRELAETGRRIRVDANRRQRLPCREGWIVAGPDLSEFHDLLEEELNVEVIQAEADLDRFQRLVLAPNFRALAPKARQAVNDIANAIKNAEDPEAMLAEINAGSCTIEGVVSTGNVT
;
A
#
# COMPACT_ATOMS: atom_id res chain seq x y z
N ASP A 1 -17.92 7.36 17.09
CA ASP A 1 -16.69 8.10 16.97
C ASP A 1 -15.80 7.47 15.87
N VAL A 2 -14.96 8.28 15.20
CA VAL A 2 -14.03 7.77 14.17
C VAL A 2 -12.99 6.84 14.80
N ALA A 3 -12.55 7.15 16.01
CA ALA A 3 -11.56 6.36 16.72
C ALA A 3 -12.02 4.91 17.03
N ASP A 4 -13.32 4.69 17.12
CA ASP A 4 -13.91 3.39 17.43
C ASP A 4 -14.15 2.53 16.18
N ARG A 5 -13.91 3.09 14.98
CA ARG A 5 -14.09 2.38 13.72
C ARG A 5 -12.93 1.41 13.44
N PRO A 6 -13.15 0.34 12.66
CA PRO A 6 -12.08 -0.55 12.22
C PRO A 6 -10.93 0.20 11.53
N ALA A 7 -9.72 -0.35 11.61
CA ALA A 7 -8.52 0.27 11.03
C ALA A 7 -8.66 0.65 9.55
N LEU A 8 -9.33 -0.18 8.77
CA LEU A 8 -9.59 0.09 7.35
C LEU A 8 -10.46 1.33 7.13
N ASP A 9 -11.46 1.57 8.01
CA ASP A 9 -12.33 2.74 7.96
C ASP A 9 -11.55 3.99 8.40
N ARG A 10 -10.78 3.90 9.48
CA ARG A 10 -9.91 4.98 9.96
C ARG A 10 -8.88 5.37 8.90
N TRP A 11 -8.30 4.38 8.24
CA TRP A 11 -7.32 4.61 7.18
C TRP A 11 -7.88 5.38 5.99
N VAL A 12 -9.04 4.99 5.44
CA VAL A 12 -9.60 5.68 4.27
C VAL A 12 -10.01 7.12 4.61
N LEU A 13 -10.45 7.38 5.85
CA LEU A 13 -10.75 8.71 6.33
C LEU A 13 -9.48 9.57 6.52
N SER A 14 -8.40 8.99 7.05
CA SER A 14 -7.10 9.67 7.12
C SER A 14 -6.59 10.03 5.71
N ARG A 15 -6.64 9.08 4.79
CA ARG A 15 -6.27 9.31 3.37
C ARG A 15 -7.12 10.40 2.72
N LEU A 16 -8.43 10.42 2.99
CA LEU A 16 -9.32 11.49 2.53
C LEU A 16 -8.83 12.86 2.97
N ASN A 17 -8.43 13.00 4.23
CA ASN A 17 -7.89 14.26 4.75
C ASN A 17 -6.59 14.64 4.02
N THR A 18 -5.63 13.71 3.93
CA THR A 18 -4.34 13.94 3.24
C THR A 18 -4.56 14.40 1.79
N VAL A 19 -5.44 13.70 1.06
CA VAL A 19 -5.73 14.03 -0.34
C VAL A 19 -6.51 15.34 -0.47
N ALA A 20 -7.46 15.62 0.44
CA ALA A 20 -8.21 16.87 0.43
C ALA A 20 -7.28 18.08 0.63
N GLN A 21 -6.29 17.97 1.53
CA GLN A 21 -5.28 19.02 1.73
C GLN A 21 -4.42 19.22 0.48
N ALA A 22 -3.88 18.14 -0.08
CA ALA A 22 -3.06 18.21 -1.30
C ALA A 22 -3.85 18.76 -2.50
N TYR A 23 -5.13 18.38 -2.63
CA TYR A 23 -6.04 18.89 -3.64
C TYR A 23 -6.25 20.40 -3.50
N HIS A 24 -6.51 20.86 -2.28
CA HIS A 24 -6.69 22.26 -1.96
C HIS A 24 -5.43 23.09 -2.25
N GLU A 25 -4.27 22.65 -1.78
CA GLU A 25 -2.98 23.28 -2.05
C GLU A 25 -2.70 23.39 -3.55
N GLY A 26 -3.00 22.33 -4.32
CA GLY A 26 -2.87 22.34 -5.77
C GLY A 26 -3.78 23.36 -6.45
N PHE A 27 -5.00 23.52 -5.97
CA PHE A 27 -5.92 24.56 -6.48
C PHE A 27 -5.43 25.97 -6.17
N VAL A 28 -4.94 26.21 -4.96
CA VAL A 28 -4.35 27.50 -4.55
C VAL A 28 -3.10 27.82 -5.39
N ALA A 29 -2.27 26.82 -5.66
CA ALA A 29 -1.06 26.94 -6.47
C ALA A 29 -1.32 26.97 -8.00
N TRP A 30 -2.58 26.90 -8.45
CA TRP A 30 -2.99 26.81 -9.85
C TRP A 30 -2.46 25.54 -10.57
N ASP A 31 -2.07 24.53 -9.83
CA ASP A 31 -1.66 23.20 -10.34
C ASP A 31 -2.84 22.22 -10.35
N TYR A 32 -3.87 22.56 -11.11
CA TYR A 32 -5.11 21.76 -11.19
C TYR A 32 -4.89 20.35 -11.69
N HIS A 33 -3.91 20.15 -12.60
CA HIS A 33 -3.63 18.85 -13.16
C HIS A 33 -3.12 17.87 -12.09
N LYS A 34 -2.19 18.31 -11.25
CA LYS A 34 -1.67 17.50 -10.13
C LYS A 34 -2.77 17.21 -9.12
N ALA A 35 -3.51 18.24 -8.70
CA ALA A 35 -4.60 18.12 -7.75
C ALA A 35 -5.66 17.10 -8.21
N CYS A 36 -6.17 17.25 -9.44
CA CYS A 36 -7.19 16.32 -9.97
C CYS A 36 -6.67 14.90 -10.11
N ARG A 37 -5.40 14.70 -10.45
CA ARG A 37 -4.81 13.37 -10.59
C ARG A 37 -4.67 12.66 -9.24
N GLU A 38 -4.27 13.37 -8.20
CA GLU A 38 -4.20 12.81 -6.84
C GLU A 38 -5.58 12.41 -6.31
N LEU A 39 -6.60 13.23 -6.57
CA LEU A 39 -7.97 12.90 -6.20
C LEU A 39 -8.52 11.72 -7.01
N GLU A 40 -8.22 11.65 -8.31
CA GLU A 40 -8.57 10.50 -9.16
C GLU A 40 -7.94 9.22 -8.64
N ASP A 41 -6.65 9.25 -8.32
CA ASP A 41 -5.92 8.10 -7.77
C ASP A 41 -6.54 7.63 -6.45
N PHE A 42 -6.86 8.53 -5.56
CA PHE A 42 -7.57 8.22 -4.32
C PHE A 42 -8.92 7.54 -4.57
N VAL A 43 -9.75 8.10 -5.44
CA VAL A 43 -11.09 7.55 -5.72
C VAL A 43 -10.99 6.16 -6.35
N VAL A 44 -10.08 5.97 -7.30
CA VAL A 44 -9.93 4.70 -8.03
C VAL A 44 -9.21 3.66 -7.19
N ASN A 45 -8.04 3.98 -6.67
CA ASN A 45 -7.16 2.99 -6.06
C ASN A 45 -7.41 2.81 -4.57
N ASP A 46 -7.66 3.88 -3.82
CA ASP A 46 -7.87 3.79 -2.37
C ASP A 46 -9.34 3.47 -2.05
N VAL A 47 -10.28 4.20 -2.61
CA VAL A 47 -11.71 4.02 -2.30
C VAL A 47 -12.28 2.79 -3.03
N SER A 48 -12.25 2.78 -4.36
CA SER A 48 -12.93 1.75 -5.15
C SER A 48 -12.22 0.40 -5.10
N ASN A 49 -10.93 0.38 -5.50
CA ASN A 49 -10.17 -0.87 -5.67
C ASN A 49 -9.70 -1.47 -4.34
N TRP A 50 -9.59 -0.67 -3.28
CA TRP A 50 -9.15 -1.15 -1.98
C TRP A 50 -10.27 -1.15 -0.94
N TYR A 51 -10.75 0.01 -0.49
CA TYR A 51 -11.72 0.13 0.59
C TYR A 51 -13.05 -0.59 0.29
N VAL A 52 -13.72 -0.23 -0.81
CA VAL A 52 -15.03 -0.82 -1.17
C VAL A 52 -14.90 -2.31 -1.44
N ARG A 53 -13.84 -2.72 -2.13
CA ARG A 53 -13.61 -4.15 -2.43
C ARG A 53 -13.42 -4.97 -1.15
N ARG A 54 -12.68 -4.45 -0.15
CA ARG A 54 -12.48 -5.12 1.14
C ARG A 54 -13.72 -5.08 2.04
N SER A 55 -14.48 -4.01 1.97
CA SER A 55 -15.70 -3.83 2.75
C SER A 55 -16.93 -4.52 2.17
N ARG A 56 -16.80 -5.21 1.03
CA ARG A 56 -17.93 -5.79 0.30
C ARG A 56 -18.75 -6.75 1.16
N ARG A 57 -18.13 -7.62 1.95
CA ARG A 57 -18.82 -8.55 2.86
C ARG A 57 -19.63 -7.79 3.91
N ARG A 58 -19.05 -6.76 4.52
CA ARG A 58 -19.71 -5.90 5.51
C ARG A 58 -20.94 -5.21 4.93
N LEU A 59 -20.84 -4.68 3.71
CA LEU A 59 -21.94 -3.98 3.04
C LEU A 59 -23.07 -4.92 2.62
N TRP A 60 -22.78 -6.16 2.25
CA TRP A 60 -23.78 -7.12 1.74
C TRP A 60 -24.38 -8.02 2.82
N ASP A 61 -23.88 -7.97 4.04
CA ASP A 61 -24.50 -8.69 5.15
C ASP A 61 -25.97 -8.26 5.29
N GLY A 62 -26.87 -9.22 5.48
CA GLY A 62 -28.29 -8.95 5.66
C GLY A 62 -28.62 -8.27 6.99
N ALA A 63 -27.77 -8.44 8.01
CA ALA A 63 -27.95 -7.83 9.31
C ALA A 63 -27.42 -6.40 9.37
N GLN A 64 -28.11 -5.53 10.11
CA GLN A 64 -27.63 -4.17 10.41
C GLN A 64 -26.74 -4.22 11.66
N THR A 65 -25.48 -4.59 11.47
CA THR A 65 -24.48 -4.62 12.55
C THR A 65 -23.85 -3.24 12.75
N ALA A 66 -23.25 -3.02 13.92
CA ALA A 66 -22.49 -1.79 14.20
C ALA A 66 -21.33 -1.61 13.19
N ASP A 67 -20.70 -2.71 12.79
CA ASP A 67 -19.63 -2.72 11.80
C ASP A 67 -20.12 -2.30 10.40
N LYS A 68 -21.28 -2.81 9.97
CA LYS A 68 -21.91 -2.39 8.71
C LYS A 68 -22.28 -0.91 8.72
N LEU A 69 -22.85 -0.42 9.83
CA LEU A 69 -23.17 1.00 10.00
C LEU A 69 -21.92 1.87 9.96
N ALA A 70 -20.83 1.45 10.61
CA ALA A 70 -19.55 2.15 10.56
C ALA A 70 -19.04 2.27 9.11
N CYS A 71 -19.08 1.17 8.35
CA CYS A 71 -18.69 1.15 6.94
C CYS A 71 -19.57 2.07 6.08
N GLN A 72 -20.91 2.05 6.27
CA GLN A 72 -21.84 2.90 5.54
C GLN A 72 -21.60 4.39 5.84
N HIS A 73 -21.42 4.75 7.11
CA HIS A 73 -21.11 6.13 7.51
C HIS A 73 -19.77 6.58 6.94
N THR A 74 -18.74 5.74 6.99
CA THR A 74 -17.43 6.03 6.41
C THR A 74 -17.53 6.28 4.91
N LEU A 75 -18.22 5.40 4.18
CA LEU A 75 -18.37 5.56 2.74
C LEU A 75 -19.19 6.81 2.38
N HIS A 76 -20.25 7.10 3.13
CA HIS A 76 -21.04 8.32 2.95
C HIS A 76 -20.19 9.58 3.16
N GLU A 77 -19.38 9.63 4.21
CA GLU A 77 -18.47 10.74 4.53
C GLU A 77 -17.41 10.93 3.42
N VAL A 78 -16.82 9.85 2.93
CA VAL A 78 -15.87 9.90 1.81
C VAL A 78 -16.54 10.43 0.55
N LEU A 79 -17.68 9.88 0.15
CA LEU A 79 -18.35 10.24 -1.10
C LEU A 79 -18.87 11.68 -1.09
N THR A 80 -19.44 12.15 0.01
CA THR A 80 -19.92 13.54 0.13
C THR A 80 -18.77 14.52 0.10
N THR A 81 -17.65 14.21 0.73
CA THR A 81 -16.45 15.06 0.69
C THR A 81 -15.82 15.07 -0.71
N VAL A 82 -15.71 13.94 -1.38
CA VAL A 82 -15.24 13.86 -2.78
C VAL A 82 -16.14 14.68 -3.71
N CYS A 83 -17.47 14.62 -3.56
CA CYS A 83 -18.38 15.44 -4.35
C CYS A 83 -18.09 16.94 -4.18
N ARG A 84 -17.86 17.40 -2.95
CA ARG A 84 -17.51 18.80 -2.67
C ARG A 84 -16.17 19.19 -3.29
N LEU A 85 -15.16 18.35 -3.23
CA LEU A 85 -13.85 18.59 -3.86
C LEU A 85 -13.96 18.64 -5.39
N VAL A 86 -14.73 17.76 -6.01
CA VAL A 86 -14.88 17.68 -7.49
C VAL A 86 -15.82 18.77 -8.04
N ALA A 87 -16.63 19.44 -7.21
CA ALA A 87 -17.62 20.41 -7.65
C ALA A 87 -17.08 21.52 -8.58
N PRO A 88 -15.87 22.07 -8.38
CA PRO A 88 -15.30 23.06 -9.31
C PRO A 88 -14.98 22.51 -10.70
N VAL A 89 -14.74 21.19 -10.82
CA VAL A 89 -14.32 20.54 -12.08
C VAL A 89 -15.48 19.91 -12.84
N ALA A 90 -16.38 19.24 -12.12
CA ALA A 90 -17.51 18.52 -12.70
C ALA A 90 -18.84 18.90 -12.01
N PRO A 91 -19.27 20.18 -12.06
CA PRO A 91 -20.35 20.73 -11.24
C PRO A 91 -21.67 19.99 -11.38
N PHE A 92 -22.08 19.64 -12.59
CA PHE A 92 -23.40 19.07 -12.84
C PHE A 92 -23.52 17.63 -12.35
N MET A 93 -22.50 16.82 -12.60
CA MET A 93 -22.51 15.41 -12.22
C MET A 93 -22.48 15.25 -10.69
N VAL A 94 -21.59 15.96 -10.03
CA VAL A 94 -21.46 15.83 -8.57
C VAL A 94 -22.62 16.46 -7.82
N ASP A 95 -23.32 17.47 -8.36
CA ASP A 95 -24.53 18.02 -7.74
C ASP A 95 -25.64 16.95 -7.68
N VAL A 96 -25.83 16.20 -8.76
CA VAL A 96 -26.80 15.09 -8.79
C VAL A 96 -26.44 14.02 -7.76
N ILE A 97 -25.16 13.64 -7.68
CA ILE A 97 -24.70 12.62 -6.73
C ILE A 97 -24.85 13.12 -5.29
N HIS A 98 -24.42 14.34 -5.01
CA HIS A 98 -24.49 14.94 -3.68
C HIS A 98 -25.94 15.07 -3.18
N ARG A 99 -26.88 15.54 -4.04
CA ARG A 99 -28.31 15.59 -3.71
C ARG A 99 -28.88 14.22 -3.39
N ASN A 100 -28.47 13.18 -4.09
CA ASN A 100 -28.92 11.83 -3.80
C ASN A 100 -28.38 11.29 -2.45
N LEU A 101 -27.21 11.76 -2.04
CA LEU A 101 -26.58 11.34 -0.77
C LEU A 101 -27.07 12.14 0.43
N THR A 102 -27.30 13.45 0.26
CA THR A 102 -27.55 14.40 1.37
C THR A 102 -28.91 15.07 1.32
N GLY A 103 -29.57 15.12 0.16
CA GLY A 103 -30.74 15.94 -0.11
C GLY A 103 -30.42 17.38 -0.51
N GLU A 104 -29.17 17.82 -0.37
CA GLU A 104 -28.76 19.21 -0.55
C GLU A 104 -27.87 19.41 -1.79
N PRO A 105 -27.95 20.60 -2.44
CA PRO A 105 -27.10 20.92 -3.57
C PRO A 105 -25.62 21.03 -3.13
N VAL A 106 -24.69 20.49 -3.93
CA VAL A 106 -23.26 20.53 -3.61
C VAL A 106 -22.71 21.96 -3.54
N HIS A 107 -23.24 22.86 -4.34
CA HIS A 107 -22.77 24.25 -4.43
C HIS A 107 -23.25 25.14 -3.26
N GLN A 108 -24.09 24.61 -2.39
CA GLN A 108 -24.48 25.24 -1.11
C GLN A 108 -23.75 24.62 0.08
N ALA A 109 -23.02 23.53 -0.13
CA ALA A 109 -22.23 22.90 0.90
C ALA A 109 -20.90 23.66 1.10
N ALA A 110 -20.45 23.73 2.36
CA ALA A 110 -19.17 24.33 2.68
C ALA A 110 -17.99 23.56 2.04
N TRP A 111 -16.96 24.28 1.65
CA TRP A 111 -15.72 23.66 1.18
C TRP A 111 -15.08 22.84 2.32
N PRO A 112 -14.57 21.62 2.06
CA PRO A 112 -14.13 20.72 3.12
C PRO A 112 -12.99 21.26 4.01
N LEU A 113 -12.16 22.15 3.48
CA LEU A 113 -10.99 22.73 4.15
C LEU A 113 -11.16 24.22 4.48
N GLY A 114 -12.38 24.74 4.41
CA GLY A 114 -12.59 26.17 4.46
C GLY A 114 -12.15 26.88 3.19
N VAL A 115 -12.39 28.16 3.10
CA VAL A 115 -11.98 28.96 1.93
C VAL A 115 -10.52 29.38 2.14
N PRO A 116 -9.59 29.06 1.20
CA PRO A 116 -8.21 29.53 1.33
C PRO A 116 -8.17 31.03 1.21
N GLY A 117 -7.56 31.66 2.20
CA GLY A 117 -7.27 33.08 2.22
C GLY A 117 -8.44 33.91 1.75
N ALA A 118 -9.23 34.46 2.68
CA ALA A 118 -10.12 35.53 2.30
C ALA A 118 -9.37 36.44 1.35
N LEU A 119 -9.92 36.69 0.16
CA LEU A 119 -9.33 37.63 -0.78
C LEU A 119 -8.88 38.83 0.04
N GLU A 120 -7.57 39.19 -0.02
CA GLU A 120 -7.02 40.32 0.71
C GLU A 120 -7.93 41.52 0.48
N GLY A 121 -8.71 41.93 1.52
CA GLY A 121 -9.66 43.02 1.42
C GLY A 121 -11.15 42.67 1.68
N ALA A 122 -11.55 41.40 1.76
CA ALA A 122 -12.83 41.00 2.32
C ALA A 122 -12.72 41.03 3.86
N THR A 123 -13.64 41.70 4.53
CA THR A 123 -13.64 41.85 5.99
C THR A 123 -13.56 40.44 6.63
N ALA A 124 -12.44 40.16 7.28
CA ALA A 124 -12.04 38.85 7.80
C ALA A 124 -13.03 38.19 8.77
N ASP A 125 -13.87 39.02 9.42
CA ASP A 125 -14.66 38.62 10.58
C ASP A 125 -15.78 37.59 10.31
N ALA A 126 -16.21 37.42 9.04
CA ALA A 126 -17.30 36.50 8.70
C ALA A 126 -16.81 35.19 8.09
N TRP A 127 -15.57 35.12 7.57
CA TRP A 127 -15.02 33.99 6.85
C TRP A 127 -14.10 33.09 7.69
N ASP A 128 -13.45 33.68 8.70
CA ASP A 128 -12.52 32.95 9.58
C ASP A 128 -13.24 31.93 10.47
N ALA A 129 -14.45 32.29 10.95
CA ALA A 129 -15.25 31.35 11.75
C ALA A 129 -15.77 30.16 10.94
N ASP A 130 -16.12 30.39 9.66
CA ASP A 130 -16.56 29.31 8.76
C ASP A 130 -15.42 28.45 8.25
N ALA A 131 -14.22 29.01 8.11
CA ALA A 131 -13.01 28.29 7.72
C ALA A 131 -12.51 27.36 8.84
N GLU A 132 -12.52 27.84 10.09
CA GLU A 132 -12.14 27.04 11.25
C GLU A 132 -13.16 25.94 11.55
N ALA A 133 -14.47 26.22 11.37
CA ALA A 133 -15.52 25.24 11.45
C ALA A 133 -15.48 24.18 10.34
N ALA A 134 -15.00 24.53 9.15
CA ALA A 134 -14.90 23.62 8.01
C ALA A 134 -13.68 22.68 8.10
N THR A 135 -12.53 23.15 8.63
CA THR A 135 -11.37 22.28 8.92
C THR A 135 -11.67 21.31 10.05
N ALA A 136 -12.54 21.66 10.99
CA ALA A 136 -13.01 20.76 12.04
C ALA A 136 -13.88 19.60 11.53
N ASN A 137 -14.33 19.63 10.28
CA ASN A 137 -15.20 18.61 9.69
C ASN A 137 -14.44 17.51 8.90
N LEU A 138 -13.12 17.64 8.72
CA LEU A 138 -12.34 16.55 8.16
C LEU A 138 -11.95 15.54 9.24
N PRO A 139 -11.93 14.25 8.89
CA PRO A 139 -11.47 13.23 9.81
C PRO A 139 -10.00 13.47 10.22
N PRO A 140 -9.59 13.02 11.41
CA PRO A 140 -8.20 13.17 11.84
C PRO A 140 -7.24 12.43 10.90
N GLN A 141 -6.11 13.06 10.60
CA GLN A 141 -5.04 12.44 9.82
C GLN A 141 -4.18 11.55 10.74
N ASP A 142 -3.88 10.34 10.27
CA ASP A 142 -2.99 9.39 10.93
C ASP A 142 -1.94 8.89 9.93
N ALA A 143 -0.82 9.60 9.86
CA ALA A 143 0.27 9.28 8.95
C ALA A 143 0.91 7.91 9.24
N SER A 144 0.87 7.45 10.50
CA SER A 144 1.37 6.12 10.88
C SER A 144 0.50 5.02 10.29
N LEU A 145 -0.82 5.17 10.41
CA LEU A 145 -1.78 4.24 9.85
C LEU A 145 -1.71 4.22 8.32
N GLU A 146 -1.52 5.38 7.67
CA GLU A 146 -1.35 5.47 6.22
C GLU A 146 -0.09 4.74 5.75
N ALA A 147 1.04 4.92 6.43
CA ALA A 147 2.29 4.23 6.14
C ALA A 147 2.16 2.70 6.34
N THR A 148 1.51 2.28 7.42
CA THR A 148 1.24 0.87 7.70
C THR A 148 0.38 0.23 6.61
N MET A 149 -0.69 0.89 6.19
CA MET A 149 -1.55 0.38 5.11
C MET A 149 -0.83 0.37 3.76
N ALA A 150 0.05 1.32 3.49
CA ALA A 150 0.87 1.28 2.27
C ALA A 150 1.74 0.01 2.24
N LEU A 151 2.37 -0.34 3.36
CA LEU A 151 3.14 -1.58 3.51
C LEU A 151 2.24 -2.82 3.36
N VAL A 152 1.06 -2.84 3.95
CA VAL A 152 0.09 -3.94 3.80
C VAL A 152 -0.28 -4.16 2.33
N ARG A 153 -0.48 -3.09 1.57
CA ARG A 153 -0.77 -3.16 0.13
C ARG A 153 0.42 -3.70 -0.68
N GLU A 154 1.63 -3.26 -0.35
CA GLU A 154 2.87 -3.76 -0.96
C GLU A 154 3.08 -5.25 -0.68
N LEU A 155 2.85 -5.70 0.56
CA LEU A 155 2.91 -7.11 0.93
C LEU A 155 1.85 -7.94 0.19
N ALA A 156 0.63 -7.43 0.05
CA ALA A 156 -0.41 -8.09 -0.73
C ALA A 156 -0.04 -8.23 -2.20
N GLU A 157 0.57 -7.20 -2.80
CA GLU A 157 1.06 -7.26 -4.18
C GLU A 157 2.23 -8.24 -4.32
N THR A 158 3.19 -8.18 -3.41
CA THR A 158 4.32 -9.11 -3.37
C THR A 158 3.88 -10.55 -3.21
N GLY A 159 2.93 -10.82 -2.30
CA GLY A 159 2.36 -12.15 -2.13
C GLY A 159 1.66 -12.67 -3.39
N ARG A 160 0.92 -11.81 -4.09
CA ARG A 160 0.34 -12.16 -5.39
C ARG A 160 1.40 -12.48 -6.43
N ARG A 161 2.47 -11.71 -6.50
CA ARG A 161 3.61 -11.95 -7.41
C ARG A 161 4.29 -13.28 -7.12
N ILE A 162 4.58 -13.57 -5.85
CA ILE A 162 5.16 -14.87 -5.43
C ILE A 162 4.28 -16.03 -5.89
N ARG A 163 2.95 -15.91 -5.78
CA ARG A 163 2.02 -16.95 -6.26
C ARG A 163 2.08 -17.12 -7.78
N VAL A 164 2.18 -16.03 -8.54
CA VAL A 164 2.34 -16.08 -10.00
C VAL A 164 3.65 -16.76 -10.38
N ASP A 165 4.75 -16.38 -9.75
CA ASP A 165 6.08 -16.95 -9.99
C ASP A 165 6.13 -18.45 -9.66
N ALA A 166 5.41 -18.86 -8.60
CA ALA A 166 5.23 -20.27 -8.23
C ALA A 166 4.16 -21.02 -9.08
N ASN A 167 3.60 -20.38 -10.12
CA ASN A 167 2.50 -20.89 -10.94
C ASN A 167 1.28 -21.36 -10.11
N ARG A 168 0.99 -20.66 -9.00
CA ARG A 168 -0.14 -20.94 -8.10
C ARG A 168 -1.28 -19.96 -8.38
N ARG A 169 -2.44 -20.47 -8.74
CA ARG A 169 -3.64 -19.65 -8.97
C ARG A 169 -4.11 -19.00 -7.67
N GLN A 170 -4.47 -17.72 -7.71
CA GLN A 170 -4.95 -16.96 -6.52
C GLN A 170 -6.14 -17.62 -5.82
N ARG A 171 -7.03 -18.28 -6.56
CA ARG A 171 -8.21 -18.97 -6.00
C ARG A 171 -7.89 -20.23 -5.19
N LEU A 172 -6.69 -20.77 -5.29
CA LEU A 172 -6.30 -21.94 -4.51
C LEU A 172 -5.83 -21.46 -3.13
N PRO A 173 -6.41 -21.95 -2.02
CA PRO A 173 -5.97 -21.56 -0.69
C PRO A 173 -4.55 -22.05 -0.42
N CYS A 174 -3.79 -21.29 0.34
CA CYS A 174 -2.54 -21.70 0.97
C CYS A 174 -2.76 -21.84 2.46
N ARG A 175 -2.12 -22.78 3.11
CA ARG A 175 -2.27 -23.00 4.56
C ARG A 175 -1.65 -21.86 5.34
N GLU A 176 -0.43 -21.47 4.98
CA GLU A 176 0.38 -20.55 5.76
C GLU A 176 1.00 -19.50 4.85
N GLY A 177 1.04 -18.27 5.33
CA GLY A 177 1.82 -17.17 4.80
C GLY A 177 2.76 -16.66 5.91
N TRP A 178 3.96 -16.25 5.53
CA TRP A 178 4.95 -15.77 6.48
C TRP A 178 5.38 -14.35 6.10
N ILE A 179 5.31 -13.43 7.08
CA ILE A 179 5.89 -12.09 6.98
C ILE A 179 7.20 -12.14 7.75
N VAL A 180 8.31 -12.00 7.02
CA VAL A 180 9.65 -12.16 7.60
C VAL A 180 10.26 -10.78 7.84
N ALA A 181 10.82 -10.58 9.05
CA ALA A 181 11.52 -9.37 9.45
C ALA A 181 10.73 -8.06 9.25
N GLY A 182 9.40 -8.12 9.32
CA GLY A 182 8.51 -6.98 9.17
C GLY A 182 8.10 -6.35 10.51
N PRO A 183 7.47 -5.16 10.47
CA PRO A 183 6.83 -4.58 11.64
C PRO A 183 5.63 -5.41 12.08
N ASP A 184 5.11 -5.14 13.27
CA ASP A 184 3.87 -5.75 13.74
C ASP A 184 2.68 -5.26 12.90
N LEU A 185 2.06 -6.19 12.18
CA LEU A 185 0.90 -5.99 11.31
C LEU A 185 -0.30 -6.82 11.77
N SER A 186 -0.34 -7.24 13.03
CA SER A 186 -1.36 -8.12 13.58
C SER A 186 -2.79 -7.61 13.35
N GLU A 187 -3.01 -6.28 13.41
CA GLU A 187 -4.31 -5.65 13.13
C GLU A 187 -4.79 -5.87 11.67
N PHE A 188 -3.88 -6.21 10.75
CA PHE A 188 -4.16 -6.39 9.32
C PHE A 188 -3.99 -7.83 8.83
N HIS A 189 -3.75 -8.78 9.71
CA HIS A 189 -3.59 -10.18 9.31
C HIS A 189 -4.82 -10.70 8.58
N ASP A 190 -6.02 -10.51 9.13
CA ASP A 190 -7.28 -10.93 8.50
C ASP A 190 -7.43 -10.37 7.08
N LEU A 191 -7.03 -9.10 6.88
CA LEU A 191 -7.09 -8.45 5.57
C LEU A 191 -6.11 -9.09 4.59
N LEU A 192 -4.89 -9.38 5.02
CA LEU A 192 -3.87 -10.05 4.19
C LEU A 192 -4.23 -11.50 3.91
N GLU A 193 -4.78 -12.23 4.88
CA GLU A 193 -5.28 -13.60 4.72
C GLU A 193 -6.36 -13.67 3.65
N GLU A 194 -7.33 -12.75 3.70
CA GLU A 194 -8.38 -12.65 2.70
C GLU A 194 -7.84 -12.25 1.33
N GLU A 195 -6.93 -11.27 1.25
CA GLU A 195 -6.37 -10.76 0.00
C GLU A 195 -5.49 -11.80 -0.70
N LEU A 196 -4.72 -12.55 0.06
CA LEU A 196 -3.81 -13.57 -0.45
C LEU A 196 -4.44 -14.96 -0.54
N ASN A 197 -5.66 -15.15 -0.03
CA ASN A 197 -6.31 -16.45 0.12
C ASN A 197 -5.42 -17.45 0.86
N VAL A 198 -4.97 -17.06 2.05
CA VAL A 198 -4.13 -17.83 2.97
C VAL A 198 -4.93 -18.08 4.24
N GLU A 199 -4.83 -19.27 4.82
CA GLU A 199 -5.60 -19.62 6.03
C GLU A 199 -5.06 -18.92 7.28
N VAL A 200 -3.73 -18.77 7.38
CA VAL A 200 -3.06 -18.12 8.52
C VAL A 200 -1.84 -17.34 8.04
N ILE A 201 -1.70 -16.10 8.51
CA ILE A 201 -0.47 -15.32 8.37
C ILE A 201 0.28 -15.31 9.70
N GLN A 202 1.57 -15.60 9.64
CA GLN A 202 2.46 -15.61 10.79
C GLN A 202 3.61 -14.63 10.58
N ALA A 203 4.07 -14.01 11.66
CA ALA A 203 5.27 -13.21 11.66
C ALA A 203 6.47 -14.09 12.05
N GLU A 204 7.57 -13.98 11.32
CA GLU A 204 8.82 -14.69 11.61
C GLU A 204 9.98 -13.69 11.62
N ALA A 205 10.79 -13.73 12.65
CA ALA A 205 11.94 -12.84 12.78
C ALA A 205 13.17 -13.40 12.06
N ASP A 206 13.25 -14.72 11.93
CA ASP A 206 14.40 -15.40 11.35
C ASP A 206 14.27 -15.53 9.82
N LEU A 207 15.10 -14.76 9.13
CA LEU A 207 15.16 -14.76 7.67
C LEU A 207 15.81 -16.06 7.13
N ASP A 208 16.72 -16.66 7.87
CA ASP A 208 17.52 -17.81 7.42
C ASP A 208 16.66 -19.05 7.20
N ARG A 209 15.52 -19.14 7.88
CA ARG A 209 14.53 -20.22 7.66
C ARG A 209 13.99 -20.26 6.22
N PHE A 210 13.93 -19.11 5.52
CA PHE A 210 13.34 -18.97 4.20
C PHE A 210 14.35 -18.64 3.10
N GLN A 211 15.59 -18.36 3.48
CA GLN A 211 16.66 -18.09 2.53
C GLN A 211 17.44 -19.38 2.26
N ARG A 212 17.65 -19.65 0.99
CA ARG A 212 18.60 -20.66 0.57
C ARG A 212 19.74 -19.95 -0.16
N LEU A 213 20.95 -20.07 0.38
CA LEU A 213 22.12 -19.54 -0.28
C LEU A 213 22.31 -20.28 -1.62
N VAL A 214 22.32 -19.53 -2.72
CA VAL A 214 22.60 -20.04 -4.05
C VAL A 214 23.83 -19.32 -4.58
N LEU A 215 24.90 -20.07 -4.80
CA LEU A 215 26.11 -19.54 -5.40
C LEU A 215 25.92 -19.42 -6.92
N ALA A 216 26.20 -18.25 -7.46
CA ALA A 216 26.20 -18.01 -8.90
C ALA A 216 27.61 -17.71 -9.39
N PRO A 217 28.11 -18.43 -10.40
CA PRO A 217 29.45 -18.22 -10.92
C PRO A 217 29.51 -16.83 -11.63
N ASN A 218 30.52 -16.05 -11.27
CA ASN A 218 30.84 -14.80 -11.98
C ASN A 218 31.69 -15.08 -13.20
N PHE A 219 31.09 -15.40 -14.34
CA PHE A 219 31.79 -15.75 -15.58
C PHE A 219 32.78 -14.67 -16.04
N ARG A 220 32.51 -13.39 -15.78
CA ARG A 220 33.38 -12.28 -16.17
C ARG A 220 34.69 -12.29 -15.39
N ALA A 221 34.64 -12.71 -14.13
CA ALA A 221 35.85 -12.88 -13.27
C ALA A 221 36.57 -14.21 -13.50
N LEU A 222 35.82 -15.27 -13.80
CA LEU A 222 36.35 -16.64 -14.02
C LEU A 222 37.03 -16.79 -15.36
N ALA A 223 36.48 -16.23 -16.44
CA ALA A 223 36.97 -16.43 -17.79
C ALA A 223 38.47 -16.12 -18.00
N PRO A 224 39.02 -14.99 -17.50
CA PRO A 224 40.45 -14.69 -17.67
C PRO A 224 41.36 -15.55 -16.83
N LYS A 225 40.87 -16.15 -15.70
CA LYS A 225 41.66 -16.91 -14.75
C LYS A 225 41.64 -18.44 -15.04
N ALA A 226 40.52 -18.95 -15.43
CA ALA A 226 40.29 -20.40 -15.53
C ALA A 226 40.21 -20.95 -16.96
N ARG A 227 40.16 -20.12 -17.99
CA ARG A 227 40.14 -20.47 -19.44
C ARG A 227 39.33 -21.74 -19.76
N GLN A 228 40.00 -22.92 -19.83
CA GLN A 228 39.37 -24.20 -20.21
C GLN A 228 38.51 -24.81 -19.10
N ALA A 229 38.76 -24.50 -17.83
CA ALA A 229 38.01 -25.06 -16.70
C ALA A 229 36.81 -24.19 -16.25
N VAL A 230 36.49 -23.10 -16.94
CA VAL A 230 35.41 -22.17 -16.55
C VAL A 230 34.05 -22.86 -16.40
N ASN A 231 33.74 -23.78 -17.32
CA ASN A 231 32.45 -24.49 -17.28
C ASN A 231 32.38 -25.50 -16.13
N ASP A 232 33.51 -26.18 -15.85
CA ASP A 232 33.56 -27.17 -14.77
C ASP A 232 33.45 -26.48 -13.41
N ILE A 233 34.16 -25.37 -13.22
CA ILE A 233 34.07 -24.53 -12.03
C ILE A 233 32.64 -23.95 -11.88
N ALA A 234 32.06 -23.46 -12.95
CA ALA A 234 30.69 -22.90 -12.92
C ALA A 234 29.65 -23.98 -12.57
N ASN A 235 29.80 -25.20 -13.08
CA ASN A 235 28.94 -26.33 -12.75
C ASN A 235 29.13 -26.79 -11.30
N ALA A 236 30.36 -26.84 -10.80
CA ALA A 236 30.63 -27.19 -9.41
C ALA A 236 30.02 -26.15 -8.44
N ILE A 237 30.14 -24.86 -8.73
CA ILE A 237 29.51 -23.80 -7.93
C ILE A 237 27.98 -23.92 -7.93
N LYS A 238 27.37 -24.20 -9.09
CA LYS A 238 25.91 -24.36 -9.19
C LYS A 238 25.38 -25.60 -8.47
N ASN A 239 26.13 -26.64 -8.44
CA ASN A 239 25.73 -27.93 -7.90
C ASN A 239 26.35 -28.23 -6.52
N ALA A 240 26.87 -27.21 -5.83
CA ALA A 240 27.43 -27.36 -4.50
C ALA A 240 26.40 -27.94 -3.52
N GLU A 241 26.73 -29.03 -2.87
CA GLU A 241 25.86 -29.66 -1.86
C GLU A 241 25.73 -28.79 -0.61
N ASP A 242 26.82 -28.11 -0.23
CA ASP A 242 26.88 -27.15 0.87
C ASP A 242 27.43 -25.81 0.36
N PRO A 243 26.52 -24.88 -0.04
CA PRO A 243 26.93 -23.58 -0.54
C PRO A 243 27.60 -22.69 0.51
N GLU A 244 27.30 -22.86 1.81
CA GLU A 244 27.90 -22.08 2.90
C GLU A 244 29.34 -22.47 3.15
N ALA A 245 29.61 -23.76 3.21
CA ALA A 245 30.99 -24.28 3.34
C ALA A 245 31.85 -23.86 2.13
N MET A 246 31.31 -23.97 0.92
CA MET A 246 32.00 -23.53 -0.29
C MET A 246 32.28 -22.03 -0.30
N LEU A 247 31.34 -21.20 0.16
CA LEU A 247 31.52 -19.75 0.27
C LEU A 247 32.64 -19.43 1.30
N ALA A 248 32.66 -20.13 2.42
CA ALA A 248 33.68 -19.96 3.44
C ALA A 248 35.09 -20.30 2.90
N GLU A 249 35.23 -21.40 2.13
CA GLU A 249 36.46 -21.75 1.46
C GLU A 249 36.92 -20.71 0.42
N ILE A 250 36.00 -20.22 -0.39
CA ILE A 250 36.27 -19.16 -1.37
C ILE A 250 36.75 -17.89 -0.66
N ASN A 251 36.12 -17.47 0.42
CA ASN A 251 36.52 -16.31 1.21
C ASN A 251 37.87 -16.51 1.95
N ALA A 252 38.22 -17.76 2.29
CA ALA A 252 39.53 -18.11 2.85
C ALA A 252 40.63 -18.11 1.79
N GLY A 253 40.31 -17.91 0.51
CA GLY A 253 41.26 -17.79 -0.58
C GLY A 253 41.67 -19.12 -1.24
N SER A 254 41.04 -20.23 -0.86
CA SER A 254 41.24 -21.56 -1.49
C SER A 254 39.94 -22.35 -1.53
N CYS A 255 39.54 -22.78 -2.70
CA CYS A 255 38.44 -23.72 -2.87
C CYS A 255 38.94 -24.88 -3.73
N THR A 256 38.83 -26.11 -3.24
CA THR A 256 39.22 -27.32 -3.98
C THR A 256 37.98 -27.92 -4.62
N ILE A 257 37.92 -27.87 -5.94
CA ILE A 257 36.89 -28.54 -6.73
C ILE A 257 37.46 -29.86 -7.20
N GLU A 258 36.79 -30.99 -7.01
CA GLU A 258 37.25 -32.29 -7.48
C GLU A 258 37.63 -32.23 -8.96
N GLY A 259 38.92 -32.48 -9.27
CA GLY A 259 39.49 -32.46 -10.61
C GLY A 259 40.06 -31.11 -11.09
N VAL A 260 39.92 -30.01 -10.34
CA VAL A 260 40.50 -28.71 -10.71
C VAL A 260 41.12 -28.03 -9.47
N VAL A 261 42.45 -28.02 -9.44
CA VAL A 261 43.17 -27.24 -8.40
C VAL A 261 43.28 -25.79 -8.86
N SER A 262 42.49 -24.93 -8.31
CA SER A 262 42.60 -23.47 -8.52
C SER A 262 43.34 -22.85 -7.32
N THR A 263 44.64 -22.63 -7.48
CA THR A 263 45.42 -21.77 -6.55
C THR A 263 45.37 -20.35 -7.03
N GLY A 264 44.46 -19.54 -6.42
CA GLY A 264 44.40 -18.10 -6.69
C GLY A 264 43.05 -17.51 -6.31
N ASN A 265 43.09 -16.35 -5.62
CA ASN A 265 41.92 -15.58 -5.19
C ASN A 265 40.83 -15.52 -6.26
N VAL A 266 39.73 -16.20 -6.00
CA VAL A 266 38.48 -16.08 -6.75
C VAL A 266 37.61 -15.09 -5.97
N THR A 267 37.90 -13.81 -6.07
CA THR A 267 37.03 -12.72 -5.63
C THR A 267 36.32 -12.13 -6.80
#